data_af1e7d5e891ee0bdc15a207a412e5d72
#
_entry.id   af1e7d5e891ee0bdc15a207a412e5d72
#
_cell.length_a   1.000
_cell.length_b   1.000
_cell.length_c   1.000
_cell.angle_alpha   90.00
_cell.angle_beta   90.00
_cell.angle_gamma   90.00
#
_symmetry.space_group_name_H-M   'P 1'
#
loop_
_entity.id
_entity.type
_entity.pdbx_description
1 polymer ?
#
loop_
_entity_poly.entity_id
_entity_poly.type
_entity_poly.pdbx_seq_one_letter_code
_entity_poly.pdbx_strand_id
1 'polypeptide(L)'
;MSKRKQSKTRGRWLCGILYPEDNETHKKALSLILTKYNSLAINHDKDTYLFDVTDENGDIIHHKGELKKAHYHFVVHFENARYISGFAKELGIEENVVQVCGSFKSTVIYCTHVDEPLKYQYQASDFVGWLVPQAIKILDKPQDPGDMLMDVLRFIQEHPSISWFQLAEWCNTYGYYSTLSRNLSLIREVFYERRSTYNNHQYLERSKKQ
;
A
#
# COMPACT_ATOMS: atom_id res chain seq x y z
N MET A 1 38.99 -9.99 13.22
CA MET A 1 37.91 -9.27 12.51
C MET A 1 37.19 -10.25 11.58
N SER A 2 35.99 -10.67 11.92
CA SER A 2 35.17 -11.57 11.08
C SER A 2 34.74 -10.82 9.81
N LYS A 3 35.13 -11.30 8.61
CA LYS A 3 34.62 -10.78 7.35
C LYS A 3 33.12 -11.05 7.29
N ARG A 4 32.28 -10.01 7.48
CA ARG A 4 30.83 -10.10 7.22
C ARG A 4 30.66 -10.67 5.80
N LYS A 5 29.98 -11.81 5.69
CA LYS A 5 29.62 -12.42 4.41
C LYS A 5 28.71 -11.41 3.67
N GLN A 6 29.20 -10.88 2.55
CA GLN A 6 28.37 -10.00 1.70
C GLN A 6 27.12 -10.75 1.25
N SER A 7 25.97 -10.08 1.31
CA SER A 7 24.72 -10.65 0.81
C SER A 7 24.85 -11.00 -0.68
N LYS A 8 24.43 -12.22 -1.02
CA LYS A 8 24.32 -12.67 -2.41
C LYS A 8 22.99 -12.25 -3.07
N THR A 9 22.17 -11.51 -2.33
CA THR A 9 20.84 -11.06 -2.77
C THR A 9 20.99 -9.97 -3.83
N ARG A 10 20.28 -10.13 -4.93
CA ARG A 10 20.30 -9.19 -6.07
C ARG A 10 18.90 -9.04 -6.67
N GLY A 11 18.61 -7.85 -7.22
CA GLY A 11 17.36 -7.55 -7.89
C GLY A 11 17.52 -6.48 -8.97
N ARG A 12 16.56 -6.39 -9.88
CA ARG A 12 16.44 -5.25 -10.80
C ARG A 12 15.76 -4.06 -10.15
N TRP A 13 14.95 -4.32 -9.16
CA TRP A 13 14.28 -3.32 -8.36
C TRP A 13 14.82 -3.40 -6.93
N LEU A 14 15.40 -2.31 -6.46
CA LEU A 14 15.87 -2.17 -5.09
C LEU A 14 15.12 -1.01 -4.43
N CYS A 15 14.82 -1.15 -3.14
CA CYS A 15 14.14 -0.12 -2.37
C CYS A 15 14.73 -0.02 -0.97
N GLY A 16 14.35 1.00 -0.23
CA GLY A 16 14.80 1.21 1.14
C GLY A 16 14.24 2.47 1.75
N ILE A 17 14.74 2.77 2.97
CA ILE A 17 14.33 3.93 3.75
C ILE A 17 15.57 4.75 4.11
N LEU A 18 15.50 6.07 3.92
CA LEU A 18 16.55 7.01 4.26
C LEU A 18 16.04 8.10 5.22
N TYR A 19 16.91 8.54 6.13
CA TYR A 19 16.65 9.64 7.08
C TYR A 19 17.61 10.81 6.79
N PRO A 20 17.36 11.61 5.73
CA PRO A 20 18.32 12.62 5.27
C PRO A 20 18.43 13.84 6.19
N GLU A 21 17.43 14.09 7.04
CA GLU A 21 17.46 15.25 7.97
C GLU A 21 18.51 15.08 9.06
N ASP A 22 18.70 13.83 9.54
CA ASP A 22 19.60 13.54 10.65
C ASP A 22 20.88 12.81 10.22
N ASN A 23 21.04 12.52 8.94
CA ASN A 23 22.16 11.73 8.44
C ASN A 23 22.66 12.25 7.09
N GLU A 24 23.80 12.92 7.12
CA GLU A 24 24.44 13.48 5.91
C GLU A 24 24.78 12.41 4.86
N THR A 25 25.04 11.17 5.27
CA THR A 25 25.27 10.07 4.34
C THR A 25 23.99 9.70 3.62
N HIS A 26 22.87 9.62 4.34
CA HIS A 26 21.54 9.38 3.75
C HIS A 26 21.10 10.53 2.83
N LYS A 27 21.43 11.77 3.18
CA LYS A 27 21.17 12.94 2.34
C LYS A 27 21.92 12.87 1.00
N LYS A 28 23.22 12.53 1.05
CA LYS A 28 24.03 12.30 -0.15
C LYS A 28 23.52 11.12 -0.98
N ALA A 29 23.14 10.03 -0.32
CA ALA A 29 22.56 8.86 -0.98
C ALA A 29 21.26 9.19 -1.71
N LEU A 30 20.33 9.93 -1.06
CA LEU A 30 19.08 10.37 -1.68
C LEU A 30 19.35 11.27 -2.91
N SER A 31 20.25 12.23 -2.80
CA SER A 31 20.65 13.08 -3.92
C SER A 31 21.20 12.27 -5.08
N LEU A 32 22.08 11.31 -4.80
CA LEU A 32 22.64 10.41 -5.82
C LEU A 32 21.57 9.53 -6.47
N ILE A 33 20.62 9.00 -5.68
CA ILE A 33 19.49 8.21 -6.17
C ILE A 33 18.66 9.02 -7.15
N LEU A 34 18.27 10.24 -6.79
CA LEU A 34 17.39 11.07 -7.60
C LEU A 34 18.06 11.63 -8.86
N THR A 35 19.38 11.83 -8.85
CA THR A 35 20.11 12.42 -9.98
C THR A 35 20.66 11.39 -10.96
N LYS A 36 21.08 10.22 -10.47
CA LYS A 36 21.84 9.24 -11.28
C LYS A 36 20.98 8.05 -11.74
N TYR A 37 19.93 7.71 -11.01
CA TYR A 37 19.20 6.46 -11.24
C TYR A 37 17.77 6.70 -11.70
N ASN A 38 17.24 5.71 -12.44
CA ASN A 38 15.82 5.61 -12.73
C ASN A 38 15.08 5.25 -11.43
N SER A 39 14.60 6.28 -10.72
CA SER A 39 14.19 6.18 -9.32
C SER A 39 12.86 6.87 -9.03
N LEU A 40 12.27 6.48 -7.92
CA LEU A 40 11.14 7.11 -7.26
C LEU A 40 11.47 7.30 -5.79
N ALA A 41 11.13 8.44 -5.21
CA ALA A 41 11.19 8.62 -3.77
C ALA A 41 10.00 9.46 -3.28
N ILE A 42 9.67 9.32 -2.00
CA ILE A 42 8.61 10.07 -1.33
C ILE A 42 9.02 10.33 0.12
N ASN A 43 8.73 11.55 0.60
CA ASN A 43 8.95 11.91 1.99
C ASN A 43 7.72 11.57 2.84
N HIS A 44 7.92 10.76 3.87
CA HIS A 44 6.92 10.47 4.90
C HIS A 44 7.19 11.35 6.13
N ASP A 45 6.72 12.59 6.07
CA ASP A 45 6.85 13.60 7.13
C ASP A 45 5.57 13.83 7.94
N LYS A 46 4.47 13.13 7.57
CA LYS A 46 3.16 13.25 8.21
C LYS A 46 2.68 11.95 8.84
N ASP A 47 3.54 10.94 8.89
CA ASP A 47 3.22 9.67 9.53
C ASP A 47 3.12 9.84 11.03
N THR A 48 2.10 9.22 11.63
CA THR A 48 1.90 9.18 13.07
C THR A 48 1.90 7.74 13.60
N TYR A 49 2.14 7.58 14.90
CA TYR A 49 1.93 6.31 15.57
C TYR A 49 0.43 6.04 15.71
N LEU A 50 -0.03 4.90 15.21
CA LEU A 50 -1.45 4.50 15.31
C LEU A 50 -1.83 4.00 16.71
N PHE A 51 -0.82 3.54 17.48
CA PHE A 51 -0.95 3.01 18.83
C PHE A 51 0.21 3.50 19.68
N ASP A 52 0.07 3.45 20.99
CA ASP A 52 1.18 3.66 21.89
C ASP A 52 2.25 2.56 21.67
N VAL A 53 3.51 2.96 21.65
CA VAL A 53 4.66 2.05 21.53
C VAL A 53 5.34 2.00 22.88
N THR A 54 5.57 0.78 23.38
CA THR A 54 6.25 0.53 24.67
C THR A 54 7.64 -0.06 24.45
N ASP A 55 8.54 0.20 25.38
CA ASP A 55 9.85 -0.46 25.47
C ASP A 55 9.75 -1.87 26.09
N GLU A 56 10.89 -2.51 26.32
CA GLU A 56 11.00 -3.85 26.92
C GLU A 56 10.47 -3.90 28.37
N ASN A 57 10.41 -2.76 29.06
CA ASN A 57 9.93 -2.64 30.42
C ASN A 57 8.43 -2.34 30.51
N GLY A 58 7.79 -2.04 29.38
CA GLY A 58 6.39 -1.65 29.29
C GLY A 58 6.15 -0.13 29.40
N ASP A 59 7.22 0.69 29.46
CA ASP A 59 7.11 2.13 29.49
C ASP A 59 6.79 2.68 28.08
N ILE A 60 5.84 3.62 27.99
CA ILE A 60 5.45 4.22 26.72
C ILE A 60 6.58 5.12 26.23
N ILE A 61 7.16 4.80 25.05
CA ILE A 61 8.20 5.58 24.39
C ILE A 61 7.68 6.47 23.27
N HIS A 62 6.52 6.13 22.70
CA HIS A 62 5.78 6.99 21.75
C HIS A 62 4.29 6.87 21.98
N HIS A 63 3.60 8.00 21.98
CA HIS A 63 2.15 8.04 22.12
C HIS A 63 1.44 7.91 20.77
N LYS A 64 0.22 7.36 20.81
CA LYS A 64 -0.68 7.39 19.68
C LYS A 64 -0.90 8.84 19.21
N GLY A 65 -0.76 9.06 17.89
CA GLY A 65 -0.89 10.38 17.28
C GLY A 65 0.40 11.21 17.25
N GLU A 66 1.46 10.79 17.94
CA GLU A 66 2.78 11.41 17.85
C GLU A 66 3.34 11.24 16.44
N LEU A 67 3.97 12.29 15.89
CA LEU A 67 4.62 12.24 14.59
C LEU A 67 5.82 11.29 14.63
N LYS A 68 5.91 10.44 13.61
CA LYS A 68 7.11 9.64 13.37
C LYS A 68 8.22 10.52 12.80
N LYS A 69 9.43 10.05 12.99
CA LYS A 69 10.60 10.66 12.37
C LYS A 69 10.45 10.69 10.84
N ALA A 70 10.61 11.87 10.24
CA ALA A 70 10.53 12.05 8.81
C ALA A 70 11.56 11.16 8.08
N HIS A 71 11.12 10.49 7.03
CA HIS A 71 11.96 9.56 6.27
C HIS A 71 11.53 9.46 4.82
N TYR A 72 12.48 9.11 3.97
CA TYR A 72 12.20 8.88 2.55
C TYR A 72 12.16 7.39 2.25
N HIS A 73 11.05 6.93 1.66
CA HIS A 73 11.05 5.69 0.91
C HIS A 73 11.63 5.94 -0.48
N PHE A 74 12.47 5.04 -0.96
CA PHE A 74 12.98 5.10 -2.33
C PHE A 74 12.85 3.76 -3.04
N VAL A 75 12.73 3.82 -4.36
CA VAL A 75 12.81 2.66 -5.28
C VAL A 75 13.72 3.04 -6.43
N VAL A 76 14.58 2.10 -6.85
CA VAL A 76 15.46 2.26 -8.01
C VAL A 76 15.29 1.07 -8.94
N HIS A 77 15.21 1.34 -10.25
CA HIS A 77 15.19 0.34 -11.30
C HIS A 77 16.52 0.26 -12.03
N PHE A 78 16.98 -0.97 -12.25
CA PHE A 78 18.18 -1.30 -13.03
C PHE A 78 17.80 -2.19 -14.22
N GLU A 79 18.46 -1.98 -15.35
CA GLU A 79 18.32 -2.87 -16.52
C GLU A 79 18.77 -4.29 -16.20
N ASN A 80 19.85 -4.42 -15.44
CA ASN A 80 20.41 -5.70 -14.99
C ASN A 80 20.33 -5.81 -13.46
N ALA A 81 20.12 -7.02 -12.94
CA ALA A 81 20.05 -7.24 -11.50
C ALA A 81 21.37 -6.86 -10.80
N ARG A 82 21.29 -6.05 -9.77
CA ARG A 82 22.43 -5.59 -8.94
C ARG A 82 22.39 -6.24 -7.55
N TYR A 83 23.58 -6.50 -7.00
CA TYR A 83 23.71 -6.93 -5.62
C TYR A 83 23.40 -5.77 -4.67
N ILE A 84 22.63 -6.05 -3.61
CA ILE A 84 22.30 -5.07 -2.56
C ILE A 84 23.60 -4.48 -1.98
N SER A 85 24.58 -5.34 -1.62
CA SER A 85 25.86 -4.91 -1.07
C SER A 85 26.64 -3.96 -1.97
N GLY A 86 26.62 -4.20 -3.29
CA GLY A 86 27.27 -3.33 -4.26
C GLY A 86 26.60 -1.97 -4.38
N PHE A 87 25.27 -1.94 -4.39
CA PHE A 87 24.50 -0.71 -4.47
C PHE A 87 24.60 0.10 -3.17
N ALA A 88 24.45 -0.52 -2.01
CA ALA A 88 24.62 0.14 -0.71
C ALA A 88 26.02 0.76 -0.56
N LYS A 89 27.07 0.03 -0.98
CA LYS A 89 28.45 0.54 -1.01
C LYS A 89 28.60 1.78 -1.92
N GLU A 90 27.98 1.78 -3.10
CA GLU A 90 28.01 2.92 -4.04
C GLU A 90 27.32 4.15 -3.45
N LEU A 91 26.22 3.95 -2.71
CA LEU A 91 25.51 5.01 -1.99
C LEU A 91 26.23 5.47 -0.70
N GLY A 92 27.20 4.70 -0.21
CA GLY A 92 27.88 4.95 1.05
C GLY A 92 27.02 4.67 2.29
N ILE A 93 25.96 3.86 2.16
CA ILE A 93 25.02 3.50 3.23
C ILE A 93 25.20 2.05 3.67
N GLU A 94 24.58 1.68 4.79
CA GLU A 94 24.59 0.31 5.27
C GLU A 94 23.73 -0.61 4.39
N GLU A 95 24.17 -1.87 4.26
CA GLU A 95 23.49 -2.87 3.43
C GLU A 95 22.06 -3.17 3.89
N ASN A 96 21.79 -3.12 5.19
CA ASN A 96 20.47 -3.36 5.78
C ASN A 96 19.43 -2.27 5.47
N VAL A 97 19.87 -1.11 4.98
CA VAL A 97 18.98 -0.02 4.51
C VAL A 97 18.34 -0.35 3.16
N VAL A 98 18.96 -1.27 2.40
CA VAL A 98 18.53 -1.62 1.04
C VAL A 98 17.99 -3.05 0.99
N GLN A 99 16.90 -3.23 0.29
CA GLN A 99 16.28 -4.54 0.05
C GLN A 99 15.82 -4.69 -1.40
N VAL A 100 15.56 -5.94 -1.82
CA VAL A 100 14.92 -6.19 -3.12
C VAL A 100 13.45 -5.77 -3.03
N CYS A 101 13.05 -4.92 -3.95
CA CYS A 101 11.65 -4.54 -4.12
C CYS A 101 10.90 -5.70 -4.78
N GLY A 102 9.90 -6.24 -4.10
CA GLY A 102 9.09 -7.36 -4.60
C GLY A 102 8.21 -6.97 -5.79
N SER A 103 7.61 -5.77 -5.74
CA SER A 103 6.75 -5.23 -6.79
C SER A 103 6.75 -3.71 -6.74
N PHE A 104 7.05 -3.07 -7.88
CA PHE A 104 6.97 -1.61 -8.00
C PHE A 104 5.55 -1.10 -7.71
N LYS A 105 4.52 -1.78 -8.28
CA LYS A 105 3.10 -1.43 -8.02
C LYS A 105 2.80 -1.46 -6.52
N SER A 106 3.11 -2.56 -5.84
CA SER A 106 2.82 -2.69 -4.40
C SER A 106 3.58 -1.67 -3.56
N THR A 107 4.81 -1.30 -3.98
CA THR A 107 5.58 -0.28 -3.26
C THR A 107 4.98 1.11 -3.44
N VAL A 108 4.50 1.46 -4.64
CA VAL A 108 3.79 2.74 -4.88
C VAL A 108 2.53 2.82 -4.02
N ILE A 109 1.72 1.78 -4.00
CA ILE A 109 0.50 1.68 -3.17
C ILE A 109 0.84 1.81 -1.67
N TYR A 110 1.85 1.06 -1.21
CA TYR A 110 2.33 1.13 0.17
C TYR A 110 2.78 2.54 0.56
N CYS A 111 3.54 3.22 -0.32
CA CYS A 111 4.06 4.56 -0.06
C CYS A 111 2.97 5.64 -0.02
N THR A 112 1.84 5.44 -0.67
CA THR A 112 0.69 6.38 -0.60
C THR A 112 -0.27 6.06 0.54
N HIS A 113 -0.13 4.91 1.19
CA HIS A 113 -1.03 4.39 2.23
C HIS A 113 -2.49 4.20 1.76
N VAL A 114 -2.73 4.12 0.46
CA VAL A 114 -4.10 4.03 -0.10
C VAL A 114 -4.88 2.83 0.47
N ASP A 115 -4.18 1.75 0.84
CA ASP A 115 -4.78 0.55 1.46
C ASP A 115 -4.91 0.67 3.00
N GLU A 116 -4.44 1.78 3.60
CA GLU A 116 -4.44 1.98 5.06
C GLU A 116 -5.10 3.32 5.44
N PRO A 117 -6.44 3.40 5.45
CA PRO A 117 -7.18 4.66 5.58
C PRO A 117 -6.96 5.39 6.92
N LEU A 118 -6.41 4.71 7.93
CA LEU A 118 -6.07 5.32 9.23
C LEU A 118 -4.74 6.09 9.20
N LYS A 119 -3.93 5.90 8.17
CA LYS A 119 -2.68 6.64 7.98
C LYS A 119 -2.91 7.89 7.13
N TYR A 120 -1.97 8.83 7.20
CA TYR A 120 -1.96 9.95 6.28
C TYR A 120 -1.87 9.45 4.83
N GLN A 121 -2.74 9.97 3.96
CA GLN A 121 -2.81 9.56 2.55
C GLN A 121 -1.93 10.49 1.71
N TYR A 122 -0.77 10.00 1.30
CA TYR A 122 0.12 10.72 0.40
C TYR A 122 -0.42 10.70 -1.03
N GLN A 123 -0.15 11.78 -1.77
CA GLN A 123 -0.65 11.95 -3.13
C GLN A 123 0.43 11.61 -4.17
N ALA A 124 0.01 11.40 -5.41
CA ALA A 124 0.95 11.20 -6.52
C ALA A 124 1.94 12.37 -6.71
N SER A 125 1.53 13.59 -6.35
CA SER A 125 2.36 14.79 -6.37
C SER A 125 3.47 14.82 -5.32
N ASP A 126 3.40 13.99 -4.28
CA ASP A 126 4.40 13.91 -3.23
C ASP A 126 5.62 13.07 -3.66
N PHE A 127 5.50 12.33 -4.77
CA PHE A 127 6.60 11.59 -5.35
C PHE A 127 7.57 12.48 -6.12
N VAL A 128 8.85 12.14 -6.03
CA VAL A 128 9.94 12.74 -6.80
C VAL A 128 10.77 11.67 -7.52
N GLY A 129 11.39 12.04 -8.64
CA GLY A 129 12.26 11.14 -9.41
C GLY A 129 11.73 10.80 -10.81
N TRP A 130 12.51 10.02 -11.54
CA TRP A 130 12.24 9.70 -12.96
C TRP A 130 11.06 8.73 -13.16
N LEU A 131 10.70 7.95 -12.14
CA LEU A 131 9.61 6.98 -12.20
C LEU A 131 8.24 7.57 -11.79
N VAL A 132 8.15 8.89 -11.52
CA VAL A 132 6.87 9.56 -11.16
C VAL A 132 5.78 9.31 -12.21
N PRO A 133 6.01 9.41 -13.53
CA PRO A 133 4.96 9.14 -14.51
C PRO A 133 4.43 7.70 -14.46
N GLN A 134 5.27 6.72 -14.09
CA GLN A 134 4.86 5.33 -13.90
C GLN A 134 4.07 5.14 -12.60
N ALA A 135 4.46 5.83 -11.52
CA ALA A 135 3.73 5.83 -10.25
C ALA A 135 2.33 6.42 -10.43
N ILE A 136 2.20 7.57 -11.11
CA ILE A 136 0.91 8.17 -11.45
C ILE A 136 0.03 7.18 -12.22
N LYS A 137 0.55 6.53 -13.25
CA LYS A 137 -0.20 5.50 -14.01
C LYS A 137 -0.68 4.32 -13.17
N ILE A 138 0.02 4.00 -12.08
CA ILE A 138 -0.39 2.93 -11.15
C ILE A 138 -1.55 3.44 -10.29
N LEU A 139 -1.46 4.66 -9.78
CA LEU A 139 -2.48 5.26 -8.92
C LEU A 139 -3.76 5.65 -9.70
N ASP A 140 -3.61 6.08 -10.95
CA ASP A 140 -4.72 6.42 -11.85
C ASP A 140 -5.40 5.19 -12.46
N LYS A 141 -4.77 4.00 -12.38
CA LYS A 141 -5.44 2.80 -12.85
C LYS A 141 -6.59 2.48 -11.91
N PRO A 142 -7.77 2.15 -12.48
CA PRO A 142 -8.80 1.51 -11.68
C PRO A 142 -8.17 0.31 -10.96
N GLN A 143 -8.60 0.09 -9.74
CA GLN A 143 -8.20 -1.05 -8.90
C GLN A 143 -8.14 -2.34 -9.74
N ASP A 144 -7.27 -3.26 -9.35
CA ASP A 144 -7.20 -4.58 -9.98
C ASP A 144 -8.62 -5.16 -10.10
N PRO A 145 -9.01 -5.73 -11.27
CA PRO A 145 -10.34 -6.31 -11.42
C PRO A 145 -10.73 -7.30 -10.33
N GLY A 146 -9.76 -7.99 -9.72
CA GLY A 146 -9.97 -8.87 -8.56
C GLY A 146 -10.30 -8.08 -7.30
N ASP A 147 -9.58 -7.01 -7.01
CA ASP A 147 -9.83 -6.14 -5.85
C ASP A 147 -11.19 -5.46 -5.99
N MET A 148 -11.51 -4.96 -7.19
CA MET A 148 -12.82 -4.37 -7.49
C MET A 148 -13.97 -5.38 -7.31
N LEU A 149 -13.76 -6.64 -7.67
CA LEU A 149 -14.75 -7.70 -7.43
C LEU A 149 -14.95 -7.94 -5.94
N MET A 150 -13.87 -8.01 -5.17
CA MET A 150 -13.93 -8.19 -3.71
C MET A 150 -14.63 -7.03 -3.02
N ASP A 151 -14.45 -5.80 -3.48
CA ASP A 151 -15.18 -4.63 -2.95
C ASP A 151 -16.68 -4.73 -3.21
N VAL A 152 -17.10 -5.15 -4.41
CA VAL A 152 -18.51 -5.39 -4.72
C VAL A 152 -19.10 -6.50 -3.83
N LEU A 153 -18.38 -7.59 -3.63
CA LEU A 153 -18.83 -8.70 -2.77
C LEU A 153 -18.93 -8.26 -1.31
N ARG A 154 -17.97 -7.49 -0.82
CA ARG A 154 -17.99 -6.93 0.54
C ARG A 154 -19.18 -5.98 0.72
N PHE A 155 -19.43 -5.10 -0.24
CA PHE A 155 -20.57 -4.20 -0.21
C PHE A 155 -21.91 -4.96 -0.10
N ILE A 156 -22.08 -6.07 -0.84
CA ILE A 156 -23.26 -6.94 -0.73
C ILE A 156 -23.38 -7.55 0.67
N GLN A 157 -22.26 -8.00 1.25
CA GLN A 157 -22.26 -8.59 2.61
C GLN A 157 -22.66 -7.57 3.68
N GLU A 158 -22.19 -6.34 3.57
CA GLU A 158 -22.46 -5.26 4.53
C GLU A 158 -23.87 -4.67 4.37
N HIS A 159 -24.48 -4.81 3.18
CA HIS A 159 -25.80 -4.22 2.85
C HIS A 159 -26.82 -5.29 2.38
N PRO A 160 -27.19 -6.25 3.23
CA PRO A 160 -27.99 -7.40 2.83
C PRO A 160 -29.43 -7.06 2.39
N SER A 161 -29.92 -5.86 2.71
CA SER A 161 -31.28 -5.38 2.36
C SER A 161 -31.37 -4.62 1.04
N ILE A 162 -30.22 -4.28 0.39
CA ILE A 162 -30.23 -3.52 -0.85
C ILE A 162 -30.96 -4.26 -1.98
N SER A 163 -31.52 -3.49 -2.90
CA SER A 163 -32.05 -4.02 -4.15
C SER A 163 -30.95 -4.21 -5.21
N TRP A 164 -31.23 -5.02 -6.22
CA TRP A 164 -30.31 -5.17 -7.35
C TRP A 164 -30.05 -3.84 -8.09
N PHE A 165 -31.08 -3.00 -8.18
CA PHE A 165 -30.98 -1.67 -8.78
C PHE A 165 -30.01 -0.78 -7.98
N GLN A 166 -30.14 -0.74 -6.67
CA GLN A 166 -29.24 0.04 -5.79
C GLN A 166 -27.80 -0.44 -5.87
N LEU A 167 -27.56 -1.77 -5.98
CA LEU A 167 -26.24 -2.31 -6.23
C LEU A 167 -25.67 -1.82 -7.57
N ALA A 168 -26.47 -1.89 -8.64
CA ALA A 168 -26.04 -1.45 -9.94
C ALA A 168 -25.74 0.07 -9.98
N GLU A 169 -26.58 0.88 -9.33
CA GLU A 169 -26.38 2.32 -9.17
C GLU A 169 -25.10 2.63 -8.37
N TRP A 170 -24.87 1.92 -7.26
CA TRP A 170 -23.64 2.03 -6.48
C TRP A 170 -22.42 1.67 -7.35
N CYS A 171 -22.45 0.53 -8.05
CA CYS A 171 -21.36 0.14 -8.95
C CYS A 171 -21.10 1.18 -10.05
N ASN A 172 -22.14 1.79 -10.60
CA ASN A 172 -21.99 2.84 -11.61
C ASN A 172 -21.37 4.11 -11.01
N THR A 173 -21.84 4.54 -9.84
CA THR A 173 -21.37 5.75 -9.14
C THR A 173 -19.89 5.66 -8.76
N TYR A 174 -19.44 4.48 -8.31
CA TYR A 174 -18.08 4.27 -7.82
C TYR A 174 -17.14 3.59 -8.84
N GLY A 175 -17.55 3.49 -10.12
CA GLY A 175 -16.71 2.97 -11.20
C GLY A 175 -16.61 1.44 -11.29
N TYR A 176 -17.43 0.69 -10.53
CA TYR A 176 -17.44 -0.79 -10.52
C TYR A 176 -18.36 -1.41 -11.59
N TYR A 177 -18.96 -0.64 -12.48
CA TYR A 177 -19.92 -1.17 -13.45
C TYR A 177 -19.33 -2.24 -14.38
N SER A 178 -18.08 -2.06 -14.82
CA SER A 178 -17.38 -3.07 -15.64
C SER A 178 -17.13 -4.37 -14.88
N THR A 179 -16.86 -4.28 -13.58
CA THR A 179 -16.68 -5.43 -12.69
C THR A 179 -17.99 -6.17 -12.49
N LEU A 180 -19.09 -5.45 -12.24
CA LEU A 180 -20.44 -6.00 -12.14
C LEU A 180 -20.81 -6.75 -13.42
N SER A 181 -20.61 -6.15 -14.60
CA SER A 181 -20.98 -6.74 -15.89
C SER A 181 -20.16 -7.99 -16.24
N ARG A 182 -18.85 -7.97 -15.96
CA ARG A 182 -17.94 -9.11 -16.24
C ARG A 182 -18.14 -10.29 -15.31
N ASN A 183 -18.58 -10.06 -14.07
CA ASN A 183 -18.75 -11.07 -13.03
C ASN A 183 -20.21 -11.26 -12.65
N LEU A 184 -21.13 -10.98 -13.58
CA LEU A 184 -22.57 -10.91 -13.32
C LEU A 184 -23.12 -12.18 -12.67
N SER A 185 -22.73 -13.38 -13.13
CA SER A 185 -23.21 -14.64 -12.60
C SER A 185 -22.82 -14.84 -11.14
N LEU A 186 -21.53 -14.64 -10.81
CA LEU A 186 -21.01 -14.79 -9.45
C LEU A 186 -21.64 -13.76 -8.51
N ILE A 187 -21.67 -12.49 -8.92
CA ILE A 187 -22.23 -11.42 -8.09
C ILE A 187 -23.72 -11.63 -7.84
N ARG A 188 -24.47 -12.10 -8.83
CA ARG A 188 -25.90 -12.45 -8.67
C ARG A 188 -26.09 -13.59 -7.68
N GLU A 189 -25.28 -14.63 -7.76
CA GLU A 189 -25.35 -15.77 -6.85
C GLU A 189 -25.16 -15.32 -5.40
N VAL A 190 -24.04 -14.62 -5.10
CA VAL A 190 -23.74 -14.09 -3.77
C VAL A 190 -24.82 -13.11 -3.28
N PHE A 191 -25.32 -12.25 -4.16
CA PHE A 191 -26.39 -11.30 -3.85
C PHE A 191 -27.67 -11.99 -3.39
N TYR A 192 -28.16 -12.99 -4.15
CA TYR A 192 -29.39 -13.71 -3.81
C TYR A 192 -29.22 -14.61 -2.60
N GLU A 193 -28.10 -15.27 -2.44
CA GLU A 193 -27.79 -16.07 -1.25
C GLU A 193 -27.81 -15.20 0.03
N ARG A 194 -27.12 -14.07 0.00
CA ARG A 194 -27.09 -13.14 1.14
C ARG A 194 -28.47 -12.59 1.47
N ARG A 195 -29.23 -12.22 0.48
CA ARG A 195 -30.60 -11.69 0.64
C ARG A 195 -31.56 -12.77 1.18
N SER A 196 -31.46 -14.00 0.72
CA SER A 196 -32.25 -15.12 1.24
C SER A 196 -31.96 -15.36 2.72
N THR A 197 -30.69 -15.39 3.11
CA THR A 197 -30.27 -15.54 4.50
C THR A 197 -30.79 -14.41 5.39
N TYR A 198 -30.71 -13.17 4.92
CA TYR A 198 -31.22 -11.99 5.63
C TYR A 198 -32.74 -12.07 5.82
N ASN A 199 -33.50 -12.40 4.78
CA ASN A 199 -34.96 -12.51 4.84
C ASN A 199 -35.40 -13.62 5.80
N ASN A 200 -34.75 -14.79 5.78
CA ASN A 200 -35.02 -15.89 6.69
C ASN A 200 -34.78 -15.48 8.17
N HIS A 201 -33.68 -14.74 8.41
CA HIS A 201 -33.41 -14.24 9.76
C HIS A 201 -34.48 -13.27 10.25
N GLN A 202 -34.92 -12.32 9.41
CA GLN A 202 -35.99 -11.38 9.71
C GLN A 202 -37.34 -12.11 9.99
N TYR A 203 -37.64 -13.14 9.24
CA TYR A 203 -38.84 -13.96 9.48
C TYR A 203 -38.80 -14.62 10.85
N LEU A 204 -37.68 -15.26 11.20
CA LEU A 204 -37.50 -15.93 12.50
C LEU A 204 -37.58 -14.96 13.68
N GLU A 205 -37.03 -13.78 13.56
CA GLU A 205 -37.11 -12.73 14.60
C GLU A 205 -38.53 -12.20 14.81
N ARG A 206 -39.33 -12.10 13.75
CA ARG A 206 -40.74 -11.69 13.84
C ARG A 206 -41.61 -12.81 14.48
N SER A 207 -41.34 -14.08 14.17
CA SER A 207 -42.07 -15.22 14.73
C SER A 207 -41.84 -15.42 16.23
N LYS A 208 -40.70 -14.95 16.77
CA LYS A 208 -40.40 -14.99 18.22
C LYS A 208 -41.11 -13.88 19.03
N LYS A 209 -41.65 -12.87 18.36
CA LYS A 209 -42.30 -11.71 19.00
C LYS A 209 -43.83 -11.83 19.02
N GLN A 210 -44.38 -12.90 18.43
CA GLN A 210 -45.78 -13.28 18.52
C GLN A 210 -45.97 -14.43 19.53
#